data_877b16bd2609a9fd990ff7b4aacb6f67
#
_entry.id   877b16bd2609a9fd990ff7b4aacb6f67
#
_cell.length_a   1.000
_cell.length_b   1.000
_cell.length_c   1.000
_cell.angle_alpha   90.00
_cell.angle_beta   90.00
_cell.angle_gamma   90.00
#
_symmetry.space_group_name_H-M   'P 1'
#
loop_
_entity.id
_entity.type
_entity.pdbx_description
1 polymer ?
#
loop_
_entity_poly.entity_id
_entity_poly.type
_entity_poly.pdbx_seq_one_letter_code
_entity_poly.pdbx_strand_id
1 'polypeptide(L)'
;MYGSVDKGGMVTHVTYPDNFMQEMETTISQMVGLADDPKMKVIIVGEAVPGTVEAFRRIREARPDIILIANNPHEDPEIISEAADLVTYPDNIARGYLIVKAAKKMGAEKFMHISFPRHLSYELLSRRRNIMAEAAKDLGMEFIEMSAPDPVSDVGVAGAQQYILEQVPSWLEKYGKNVAFFATNDAHTEPLLKRVAENGGYFVEADLPSPTMGYPGALGIKFSEDEKGNWPKILKKVEDTVVAKGAAGRMGTWAYSYNFISVVALGDHARNVIENDVDVTDFDAIMESLKKFTPGAGWNGSNYTDVNGIEKENFYLLYQDTYVLGKGYLNMTDETVPEKYFKIK
;
A
#
# COMPACT_ATOMS: atom_id res chain seq x y z
N MET A 1 3.03 -8.46 23.92
CA MET A 1 1.80 -7.72 24.17
C MET A 1 0.73 -8.05 23.13
N TYR A 2 1.03 -8.03 21.84
CA TYR A 2 0.10 -8.38 20.75
C TYR A 2 0.23 -9.84 20.29
N GLY A 3 0.43 -10.74 21.25
CA GLY A 3 0.51 -12.17 20.95
C GLY A 3 -0.87 -12.77 20.67
N SER A 4 -0.89 -13.89 19.96
CA SER A 4 -2.10 -14.66 19.69
C SER A 4 -2.74 -15.19 20.99
N VAL A 5 -4.08 -15.27 21.03
CA VAL A 5 -4.86 -15.72 22.19
C VAL A 5 -4.47 -17.11 22.63
N ASP A 6 -4.17 -18.03 21.72
CA ASP A 6 -3.69 -19.40 22.02
C ASP A 6 -2.33 -19.42 22.73
N LYS A 7 -1.57 -18.32 22.70
CA LYS A 7 -0.31 -18.11 23.42
C LYS A 7 -0.45 -17.13 24.59
N GLY A 8 -1.67 -16.90 25.07
CA GLY A 8 -1.97 -16.00 26.18
C GLY A 8 -1.94 -14.51 25.81
N GLY A 9 -1.98 -14.16 24.54
CA GLY A 9 -2.13 -12.80 24.06
C GLY A 9 -3.59 -12.37 23.90
N MET A 10 -3.82 -11.23 23.24
CA MET A 10 -5.15 -10.65 23.07
C MET A 10 -5.63 -10.57 21.60
N VAL A 11 -4.89 -11.17 20.68
CA VAL A 11 -5.19 -11.10 19.24
C VAL A 11 -5.65 -12.46 18.74
N THR A 12 -6.84 -12.51 18.17
CA THR A 12 -7.30 -13.63 17.34
C THR A 12 -7.08 -13.25 15.88
N HIS A 13 -6.45 -14.14 15.11
CA HIS A 13 -6.16 -13.93 13.71
C HIS A 13 -6.85 -14.97 12.85
N VAL A 14 -7.53 -14.53 11.81
CA VAL A 14 -8.10 -15.36 10.75
C VAL A 14 -7.64 -14.86 9.39
N THR A 15 -7.56 -15.76 8.41
CA THR A 15 -7.29 -15.42 7.01
C THR A 15 -8.50 -15.81 6.18
N TYR A 16 -8.95 -14.92 5.31
CA TYR A 16 -9.95 -15.25 4.30
C TYR A 16 -9.30 -15.99 3.12
N PRO A 17 -10.12 -16.65 2.24
CA PRO A 17 -9.59 -17.37 1.07
C PRO A 17 -8.81 -16.50 0.09
N ASP A 18 -7.78 -17.07 -0.56
CA ASP A 18 -7.01 -16.35 -1.59
C ASP A 18 -7.88 -15.91 -2.77
N ASN A 19 -8.89 -16.71 -3.11
CA ASN A 19 -9.88 -16.37 -4.16
C ASN A 19 -11.15 -15.73 -3.58
N PHE A 20 -10.97 -14.77 -2.68
CA PHE A 20 -12.04 -14.03 -2.00
C PHE A 20 -13.13 -13.48 -2.96
N MET A 21 -12.77 -13.15 -4.20
CA MET A 21 -13.75 -12.68 -5.19
C MET A 21 -14.80 -13.75 -5.53
N GLN A 22 -14.44 -15.04 -5.58
CA GLN A 22 -15.34 -16.16 -5.82
C GLN A 22 -15.93 -16.72 -4.52
N GLU A 23 -15.25 -16.52 -3.40
CA GLU A 23 -15.62 -17.03 -2.07
C GLU A 23 -16.05 -15.91 -1.10
N MET A 24 -16.77 -14.92 -1.62
CA MET A 24 -17.16 -13.72 -0.85
C MET A 24 -17.98 -14.06 0.41
N GLU A 25 -18.95 -14.96 0.34
CA GLU A 25 -19.74 -15.36 1.53
C GLU A 25 -18.89 -16.07 2.59
N THR A 26 -17.87 -16.84 2.18
CA THR A 26 -16.91 -17.43 3.12
C THR A 26 -16.11 -16.33 3.82
N THR A 27 -15.64 -15.35 3.06
CA THR A 27 -14.92 -14.17 3.57
C THR A 27 -15.75 -13.39 4.58
N ILE A 28 -17.01 -13.07 4.24
CA ILE A 28 -17.97 -12.40 5.13
C ILE A 28 -18.19 -13.21 6.41
N SER A 29 -18.46 -14.50 6.27
CA SER A 29 -18.73 -15.39 7.42
C SER A 29 -17.56 -15.49 8.37
N GLN A 30 -16.33 -15.49 7.88
CA GLN A 30 -15.12 -15.51 8.71
C GLN A 30 -14.96 -14.20 9.51
N MET A 31 -15.25 -13.04 8.87
CA MET A 31 -15.21 -11.76 9.58
C MET A 31 -16.32 -11.67 10.64
N VAL A 32 -17.54 -12.04 10.28
CA VAL A 32 -18.69 -12.03 11.20
C VAL A 32 -18.46 -12.97 12.39
N GLY A 33 -17.92 -14.16 12.15
CA GLY A 33 -17.61 -15.13 13.19
C GLY A 33 -16.64 -14.63 14.28
N LEU A 34 -15.83 -13.61 14.00
CA LEU A 34 -15.00 -12.98 15.05
C LEU A 34 -15.84 -12.29 16.13
N ALA A 35 -17.02 -11.82 15.79
CA ALA A 35 -17.92 -11.16 16.74
C ALA A 35 -18.64 -12.11 17.72
N ASP A 36 -18.55 -13.43 17.48
CA ASP A 36 -19.12 -14.44 18.39
C ASP A 36 -18.37 -14.51 19.73
N ASP A 37 -17.10 -14.09 19.79
CA ASP A 37 -16.37 -13.96 21.05
C ASP A 37 -16.93 -12.77 21.86
N PRO A 38 -17.53 -13.01 23.05
CA PRO A 38 -18.07 -11.94 23.89
C PRO A 38 -17.00 -10.96 24.40
N LYS A 39 -15.72 -11.31 24.32
CA LYS A 39 -14.59 -10.45 24.70
C LYS A 39 -14.07 -9.60 23.54
N MET A 40 -14.54 -9.85 22.31
CA MET A 40 -14.13 -9.07 21.14
C MET A 40 -14.51 -7.61 21.34
N LYS A 41 -13.54 -6.71 21.12
CA LYS A 41 -13.73 -5.26 21.26
C LYS A 41 -13.43 -4.51 19.96
N VAL A 42 -12.52 -5.06 19.16
CA VAL A 42 -12.10 -4.44 17.89
C VAL A 42 -11.91 -5.51 16.84
N ILE A 43 -12.38 -5.27 15.64
CA ILE A 43 -12.07 -6.07 14.45
C ILE A 43 -11.34 -5.17 13.45
N ILE A 44 -10.13 -5.58 13.07
CA ILE A 44 -9.31 -4.88 12.07
C ILE A 44 -9.20 -5.78 10.85
N VAL A 45 -9.70 -5.31 9.71
CA VAL A 45 -9.49 -5.99 8.42
C VAL A 45 -8.26 -5.37 7.76
N GLY A 46 -7.16 -6.12 7.73
CA GLY A 46 -5.84 -5.62 7.30
C GLY A 46 -5.75 -5.29 5.81
N GLU A 47 -6.51 -6.00 4.99
CA GLU A 47 -6.80 -5.66 3.59
C GLU A 47 -8.29 -5.89 3.38
N ALA A 48 -9.05 -4.77 3.34
CA ALA A 48 -10.50 -4.82 3.36
C ALA A 48 -11.05 -5.13 1.95
N VAL A 49 -10.99 -6.42 1.60
CA VAL A 49 -11.46 -6.97 0.32
C VAL A 49 -12.98 -6.86 0.18
N PRO A 50 -13.54 -7.03 -1.05
CA PRO A 50 -14.98 -7.03 -1.27
C PRO A 50 -15.72 -7.98 -0.34
N GLY A 51 -16.82 -7.50 0.25
CA GLY A 51 -17.58 -8.16 1.30
C GLY A 51 -17.33 -7.60 2.71
N THR A 52 -16.30 -6.77 2.90
CA THR A 52 -16.00 -6.15 4.21
C THR A 52 -17.15 -5.24 4.67
N VAL A 53 -17.72 -4.43 3.78
CA VAL A 53 -18.89 -3.57 4.09
C VAL A 53 -20.05 -4.40 4.62
N GLU A 54 -20.39 -5.49 3.95
CA GLU A 54 -21.48 -6.36 4.36
C GLU A 54 -21.18 -7.07 5.69
N ALA A 55 -19.95 -7.53 5.87
CA ALA A 55 -19.52 -8.12 7.15
C ALA A 55 -19.66 -7.10 8.29
N PHE A 56 -19.21 -5.86 8.09
CA PHE A 56 -19.31 -4.81 9.10
C PHE A 56 -20.76 -4.44 9.44
N ARG A 57 -21.63 -4.38 8.45
CA ARG A 57 -23.06 -4.18 8.68
C ARG A 57 -23.68 -5.28 9.54
N ARG A 58 -23.41 -6.56 9.21
CA ARG A 58 -23.90 -7.71 10.00
C ARG A 58 -23.34 -7.70 11.42
N ILE A 59 -22.07 -7.38 11.59
CA ILE A 59 -21.45 -7.24 12.93
C ILE A 59 -22.12 -6.11 13.70
N ARG A 60 -22.30 -4.94 13.10
CA ARG A 60 -22.91 -3.77 13.73
C ARG A 60 -24.33 -4.04 14.21
N GLU A 61 -25.12 -4.80 13.47
CA GLU A 61 -26.46 -5.21 13.87
C GLU A 61 -26.47 -6.11 15.12
N ALA A 62 -25.51 -7.03 15.21
CA ALA A 62 -25.45 -8.00 16.30
C ALA A 62 -24.65 -7.48 17.51
N ARG A 63 -23.59 -6.72 17.27
CA ARG A 63 -22.58 -6.27 18.25
C ARG A 63 -22.19 -4.81 17.98
N PRO A 64 -23.06 -3.84 18.26
CA PRO A 64 -22.79 -2.42 18.04
C PRO A 64 -21.66 -1.85 18.92
N ASP A 65 -21.21 -2.61 19.92
CA ASP A 65 -20.10 -2.29 20.83
C ASP A 65 -18.71 -2.58 20.26
N ILE A 66 -18.62 -3.28 19.12
CA ILE A 66 -17.34 -3.60 18.49
C ILE A 66 -16.88 -2.46 17.59
N ILE A 67 -15.63 -2.02 17.77
CA ILE A 67 -14.98 -1.05 16.90
C ILE A 67 -14.53 -1.77 15.61
N LEU A 68 -14.92 -1.22 14.47
CA LEU A 68 -14.68 -1.79 13.15
C LEU A 68 -13.68 -0.93 12.36
N ILE A 69 -12.53 -1.47 12.05
CA ILE A 69 -11.45 -0.76 11.35
C ILE A 69 -11.16 -1.44 10.01
N ALA A 70 -11.22 -0.68 8.93
CA ALA A 70 -10.87 -1.12 7.59
C ALA A 70 -9.52 -0.50 7.16
N ASN A 71 -8.53 -1.33 6.87
CA ASN A 71 -7.28 -0.88 6.25
C ASN A 71 -7.23 -1.33 4.79
N ASN A 72 -6.75 -0.47 3.91
CA ASN A 72 -6.59 -0.73 2.48
C ASN A 72 -7.86 -1.30 1.80
N PRO A 73 -9.03 -0.60 1.86
CA PRO A 73 -10.27 -1.11 1.30
C PRO A 73 -10.26 -1.17 -0.22
N HIS A 74 -10.88 -2.23 -0.76
CA HIS A 74 -11.14 -2.41 -2.18
C HIS A 74 -12.55 -1.96 -2.58
N GLU A 75 -13.43 -1.75 -1.61
CA GLU A 75 -14.79 -1.25 -1.83
C GLU A 75 -14.79 0.28 -1.92
N ASP A 76 -15.89 0.83 -2.41
CA ASP A 76 -16.03 2.28 -2.61
C ASP A 76 -15.73 3.06 -1.31
N PRO A 77 -14.90 4.11 -1.37
CA PRO A 77 -14.50 4.87 -0.18
C PRO A 77 -15.65 5.47 0.61
N GLU A 78 -16.72 5.89 -0.06
CA GLU A 78 -17.89 6.43 0.59
C GLU A 78 -18.64 5.34 1.36
N ILE A 79 -18.84 4.18 0.73
CA ILE A 79 -19.60 3.06 1.30
C ILE A 79 -18.87 2.43 2.49
N ILE A 80 -17.54 2.22 2.38
CA ILE A 80 -16.76 1.64 3.49
C ILE A 80 -16.65 2.61 4.68
N SER A 81 -16.56 3.93 4.44
CA SER A 81 -16.51 4.92 5.51
C SER A 81 -17.82 5.00 6.32
N GLU A 82 -18.97 4.66 5.71
CA GLU A 82 -20.25 4.56 6.42
C GLU A 82 -20.34 3.29 7.29
N ALA A 83 -19.63 2.23 6.93
CA ALA A 83 -19.71 0.93 7.63
C ALA A 83 -18.66 0.79 8.74
N ALA A 84 -17.51 1.44 8.61
CA ALA A 84 -16.38 1.38 9.53
C ALA A 84 -16.36 2.55 10.52
N ASP A 85 -15.78 2.35 11.70
CA ASP A 85 -15.47 3.43 12.63
C ASP A 85 -14.19 4.18 12.23
N LEU A 86 -13.25 3.48 11.60
CA LEU A 86 -12.02 4.04 11.06
C LEU A 86 -11.62 3.34 9.77
N VAL A 87 -11.21 4.13 8.79
CA VAL A 87 -10.64 3.65 7.53
C VAL A 87 -9.25 4.23 7.35
N THR A 88 -8.28 3.41 6.95
CA THR A 88 -6.93 3.87 6.57
C THR A 88 -6.54 3.32 5.20
N TYR A 89 -5.82 4.12 4.43
CA TYR A 89 -5.39 3.74 3.06
C TYR A 89 -4.05 4.39 2.73
N PRO A 90 -3.20 3.80 1.87
CA PRO A 90 -2.06 4.53 1.32
C PRO A 90 -2.53 5.81 0.62
N ASP A 91 -1.86 6.93 0.89
CA ASP A 91 -2.27 8.23 0.31
C ASP A 91 -2.09 8.26 -1.21
N ASN A 92 -3.02 7.64 -1.92
CA ASN A 92 -2.98 7.57 -3.37
C ASN A 92 -3.16 8.94 -4.05
N ILE A 93 -3.66 9.95 -3.35
CA ILE A 93 -3.77 11.31 -3.87
C ILE A 93 -2.40 11.99 -3.83
N ALA A 94 -1.79 12.12 -2.64
CA ALA A 94 -0.45 12.70 -2.52
C ALA A 94 0.59 11.89 -3.31
N ARG A 95 0.53 10.55 -3.26
CA ARG A 95 1.41 9.63 -4.01
C ARG A 95 1.33 9.83 -5.52
N GLY A 96 0.19 10.25 -6.05
CA GLY A 96 0.07 10.61 -7.46
C GLY A 96 1.10 11.65 -7.89
N TYR A 97 1.38 12.64 -7.04
CA TYR A 97 2.43 13.65 -7.26
C TYR A 97 3.80 13.20 -6.74
N LEU A 98 3.85 12.68 -5.51
CA LEU A 98 5.10 12.41 -4.82
C LEU A 98 5.93 11.32 -5.48
N ILE A 99 5.32 10.25 -6.02
CA ILE A 99 6.02 9.18 -6.75
C ILE A 99 6.68 9.74 -8.01
N VAL A 100 5.98 10.56 -8.79
CA VAL A 100 6.53 11.17 -10.01
C VAL A 100 7.66 12.13 -9.68
N LYS A 101 7.50 12.94 -8.62
CA LYS A 101 8.55 13.83 -8.14
C LYS A 101 9.77 13.09 -7.61
N ALA A 102 9.56 12.00 -6.87
CA ALA A 102 10.64 11.12 -6.43
C ALA A 102 11.37 10.49 -7.62
N ALA A 103 10.65 10.00 -8.63
CA ALA A 103 11.24 9.49 -9.87
C ALA A 103 12.16 10.53 -10.53
N LYS A 104 11.69 11.78 -10.63
CA LYS A 104 12.51 12.88 -11.16
C LYS A 104 13.74 13.18 -10.30
N LYS A 105 13.61 13.21 -8.97
CA LYS A 105 14.75 13.36 -8.05
C LYS A 105 15.77 12.22 -8.19
N MET A 106 15.31 11.01 -8.50
CA MET A 106 16.17 9.85 -8.77
C MET A 106 16.91 9.95 -10.10
N GLY A 107 16.42 10.75 -11.05
CA GLY A 107 17.02 11.00 -12.36
C GLY A 107 16.21 10.49 -13.56
N ALA A 108 14.95 10.10 -13.35
CA ALA A 108 14.07 9.72 -14.44
C ALA A 108 13.62 10.94 -15.26
N GLU A 109 13.50 10.75 -16.58
CA GLU A 109 13.00 11.74 -17.55
C GLU A 109 11.61 11.38 -18.05
N LYS A 110 11.24 10.11 -17.90
CA LYS A 110 9.95 9.55 -18.33
C LYS A 110 9.35 8.75 -17.17
N PHE A 111 8.01 8.72 -17.14
CA PHE A 111 7.26 7.98 -16.15
C PHE A 111 6.28 7.03 -16.84
N MET A 112 6.45 5.73 -16.63
CA MET A 112 5.58 4.71 -17.21
C MET A 112 4.64 4.14 -16.16
N HIS A 113 3.36 4.37 -16.36
CA HIS A 113 2.28 3.84 -15.56
C HIS A 113 1.73 2.55 -16.19
N ILE A 114 1.77 1.44 -15.45
CA ILE A 114 1.36 0.12 -15.90
C ILE A 114 0.11 -0.30 -15.10
N SER A 115 -1.00 -0.55 -15.80
CA SER A 115 -2.27 -0.88 -15.15
C SER A 115 -3.17 -1.74 -16.06
N PHE A 116 -4.40 -1.95 -15.66
CA PHE A 116 -5.45 -2.66 -16.40
C PHE A 116 -6.85 -2.15 -15.99
N PRO A 117 -7.91 -2.43 -16.82
CA PRO A 117 -9.22 -1.80 -16.65
C PRO A 117 -9.84 -1.94 -15.27
N ARG A 118 -9.76 -3.12 -14.63
CA ARG A 118 -10.34 -3.33 -13.29
C ARG A 118 -9.72 -2.40 -12.25
N HIS A 119 -8.38 -2.26 -12.22
CA HIS A 119 -7.72 -1.34 -11.28
C HIS A 119 -8.06 0.12 -11.58
N LEU A 120 -8.18 0.49 -12.85
CA LEU A 120 -8.58 1.84 -13.24
C LEU A 120 -10.08 2.12 -13.01
N SER A 121 -10.88 1.13 -12.63
CA SER A 121 -12.26 1.36 -12.18
C SER A 121 -12.36 1.72 -10.68
N TYR A 122 -11.29 1.53 -9.91
CA TYR A 122 -11.25 1.97 -8.51
C TYR A 122 -10.95 3.47 -8.43
N GLU A 123 -11.80 4.20 -7.72
CA GLU A 123 -11.76 5.67 -7.66
C GLU A 123 -10.36 6.20 -7.30
N LEU A 124 -9.77 5.77 -6.20
CA LEU A 124 -8.47 6.26 -5.75
C LEU A 124 -7.30 5.86 -6.67
N LEU A 125 -7.37 4.72 -7.35
CA LEU A 125 -6.35 4.31 -8.32
C LEU A 125 -6.46 5.11 -9.62
N SER A 126 -7.68 5.39 -10.07
CA SER A 126 -7.96 6.24 -11.23
C SER A 126 -7.49 7.69 -10.98
N ARG A 127 -7.84 8.26 -9.82
CA ARG A 127 -7.38 9.59 -9.41
C ARG A 127 -5.87 9.66 -9.33
N ARG A 128 -5.21 8.69 -8.69
CA ARG A 128 -3.74 8.62 -8.65
C ARG A 128 -3.13 8.63 -10.04
N ARG A 129 -3.64 7.82 -10.96
CA ARG A 129 -3.17 7.79 -12.35
C ARG A 129 -3.32 9.16 -13.03
N ASN A 130 -4.47 9.83 -12.86
CA ASN A 130 -4.72 11.14 -13.45
C ASN A 130 -3.77 12.20 -12.86
N ILE A 131 -3.52 12.14 -11.54
CA ILE A 131 -2.56 13.00 -10.86
C ILE A 131 -1.14 12.74 -11.36
N MET A 132 -0.72 11.47 -11.51
CA MET A 132 0.59 11.10 -12.06
C MET A 132 0.81 11.68 -13.46
N ALA A 133 -0.20 11.63 -14.31
CA ALA A 133 -0.12 12.18 -15.66
C ALA A 133 0.07 13.71 -15.66
N GLU A 134 -0.70 14.44 -14.85
CA GLU A 134 -0.57 15.89 -14.73
C GLU A 134 0.76 16.26 -14.02
N ALA A 135 1.16 15.52 -12.99
CA ALA A 135 2.44 15.74 -12.31
C ALA A 135 3.64 15.53 -13.24
N ALA A 136 3.61 14.49 -14.08
CA ALA A 136 4.66 14.26 -15.05
C ALA A 136 4.79 15.44 -16.01
N LYS A 137 3.67 15.95 -16.53
CA LYS A 137 3.62 17.13 -17.40
C LYS A 137 4.21 18.38 -16.71
N ASP A 138 3.78 18.67 -15.49
CA ASP A 138 4.27 19.82 -14.71
C ASP A 138 5.76 19.73 -14.40
N LEU A 139 6.24 18.52 -14.16
CA LEU A 139 7.65 18.26 -13.88
C LEU A 139 8.50 18.11 -15.15
N GLY A 140 7.90 18.28 -16.35
CA GLY A 140 8.61 18.16 -17.63
C GLY A 140 9.07 16.74 -17.93
N MET A 141 8.30 15.72 -17.52
CA MET A 141 8.52 14.32 -17.81
C MET A 141 7.50 13.81 -18.84
N GLU A 142 7.92 12.89 -19.71
CA GLU A 142 6.98 12.18 -20.59
C GLU A 142 6.20 11.15 -19.78
N PHE A 143 4.86 11.24 -19.81
CA PHE A 143 3.99 10.22 -19.20
C PHE A 143 3.63 9.15 -20.22
N ILE A 144 3.87 7.89 -19.88
CA ILE A 144 3.63 6.75 -20.76
C ILE A 144 2.65 5.81 -20.06
N GLU A 145 1.57 5.47 -20.74
CA GLU A 145 0.55 4.56 -20.23
C GLU A 145 0.66 3.22 -20.92
N MET A 146 0.73 2.15 -20.11
CA MET A 146 0.81 0.77 -20.58
C MET A 146 -0.29 -0.07 -19.95
N SER A 147 -0.96 -0.87 -20.77
CA SER A 147 -1.87 -1.90 -20.29
C SER A 147 -1.09 -3.21 -20.09
N ALA A 148 -1.32 -3.87 -18.96
CA ALA A 148 -0.82 -5.20 -18.67
C ALA A 148 -1.99 -6.15 -18.38
N PRO A 149 -1.80 -7.49 -18.46
CA PRO A 149 -2.84 -8.43 -18.10
C PRO A 149 -3.23 -8.32 -16.62
N ASP A 150 -4.54 -8.42 -16.35
CA ASP A 150 -5.05 -8.51 -14.98
C ASP A 150 -4.69 -9.89 -14.40
N PRO A 151 -4.00 -9.95 -13.23
CA PRO A 151 -3.62 -11.21 -12.60
C PRO A 151 -4.78 -12.13 -12.16
N VAL A 152 -5.99 -11.58 -12.04
CA VAL A 152 -7.19 -12.38 -11.73
C VAL A 152 -8.00 -12.78 -12.98
N SER A 153 -7.50 -12.43 -14.18
CA SER A 153 -8.07 -12.91 -15.45
C SER A 153 -7.61 -14.34 -15.77
N ASP A 154 -8.07 -14.87 -16.90
CA ASP A 154 -7.75 -16.25 -17.35
C ASP A 154 -6.25 -16.53 -17.49
N VAL A 155 -5.41 -15.49 -17.72
CA VAL A 155 -3.96 -15.68 -17.80
C VAL A 155 -3.33 -15.90 -16.43
N GLY A 156 -4.01 -15.54 -15.37
CA GLY A 156 -3.58 -15.69 -13.99
C GLY A 156 -2.32 -14.87 -13.65
N VAL A 157 -1.86 -15.01 -12.40
CA VAL A 157 -0.65 -14.33 -11.91
C VAL A 157 0.57 -14.66 -12.75
N ALA A 158 0.75 -15.94 -13.11
CA ALA A 158 1.93 -16.37 -13.88
C ALA A 158 1.99 -15.73 -15.27
N GLY A 159 0.85 -15.65 -15.98
CA GLY A 159 0.79 -14.99 -17.29
C GLY A 159 1.02 -13.48 -17.21
N ALA A 160 0.49 -12.82 -16.17
CA ALA A 160 0.72 -11.42 -15.93
C ALA A 160 2.21 -11.11 -15.61
N GLN A 161 2.85 -11.95 -14.80
CA GLN A 161 4.29 -11.85 -14.51
C GLN A 161 5.16 -12.06 -15.75
N GLN A 162 4.85 -13.08 -16.55
CA GLN A 162 5.57 -13.37 -17.77
C GLN A 162 5.50 -12.21 -18.77
N TYR A 163 4.32 -11.59 -18.90
CA TYR A 163 4.15 -10.40 -19.73
C TYR A 163 5.12 -9.28 -19.34
N ILE A 164 5.22 -8.94 -18.05
CA ILE A 164 6.15 -7.91 -17.58
C ILE A 164 7.62 -8.28 -17.86
N LEU A 165 8.00 -9.55 -17.63
CA LEU A 165 9.35 -10.03 -17.92
C LEU A 165 9.75 -9.86 -19.39
N GLU A 166 8.81 -10.03 -20.30
CA GLU A 166 9.01 -9.90 -21.75
C GLU A 166 9.00 -8.44 -22.22
N GLN A 167 8.09 -7.63 -21.66
CA GLN A 167 7.86 -6.27 -22.15
C GLN A 167 8.90 -5.25 -21.67
N VAL A 168 9.38 -5.36 -20.42
CA VAL A 168 10.28 -4.34 -19.84
C VAL A 168 11.56 -4.14 -20.68
N PRO A 169 12.27 -5.19 -21.18
CA PRO A 169 13.41 -4.99 -22.06
C PRO A 169 13.07 -4.19 -23.33
N SER A 170 11.94 -4.51 -23.99
CA SER A 170 11.47 -3.79 -25.19
C SER A 170 11.08 -2.35 -24.88
N TRP A 171 10.48 -2.09 -23.71
CA TRP A 171 10.18 -0.73 -23.30
C TRP A 171 11.46 0.08 -23.03
N LEU A 172 12.47 -0.52 -22.40
CA LEU A 172 13.77 0.13 -22.17
C LEU A 172 14.52 0.40 -23.48
N GLU A 173 14.41 -0.49 -24.46
CA GLU A 173 14.95 -0.24 -25.81
C GLU A 173 14.27 0.94 -26.50
N LYS A 174 12.93 0.99 -26.42
CA LYS A 174 12.13 2.04 -27.07
C LYS A 174 12.23 3.41 -26.38
N TYR A 175 12.17 3.43 -25.06
CA TYR A 175 12.01 4.67 -24.29
C TYR A 175 13.31 5.12 -23.59
N GLY A 176 14.35 4.28 -23.61
CA GLY A 176 15.62 4.55 -22.93
C GLY A 176 15.61 4.14 -21.45
N LYS A 177 16.80 4.25 -20.82
CA LYS A 177 16.99 3.79 -19.44
C LYS A 177 16.60 4.84 -18.38
N ASN A 178 16.26 6.07 -18.81
CA ASN A 178 15.80 7.13 -17.89
C ASN A 178 14.29 7.11 -17.70
N VAL A 179 13.68 5.94 -17.73
CA VAL A 179 12.25 5.71 -17.47
C VAL A 179 12.04 5.16 -16.07
N ALA A 180 11.13 5.76 -15.30
CA ALA A 180 10.62 5.23 -14.06
C ALA A 180 9.36 4.41 -14.31
N PHE A 181 9.27 3.24 -13.70
CA PHE A 181 8.14 2.33 -13.80
C PHE A 181 7.31 2.37 -12.53
N PHE A 182 6.01 2.35 -12.70
CA PHE A 182 5.04 2.14 -11.62
C PHE A 182 3.94 1.18 -12.10
N ALA A 183 3.71 0.10 -11.36
CA ALA A 183 2.64 -0.86 -11.63
C ALA A 183 1.60 -0.82 -10.51
N THR A 184 0.32 -0.81 -10.88
CA THR A 184 -0.81 -0.73 -9.92
C THR A 184 -1.17 -2.05 -9.26
N ASN A 185 -0.44 -3.14 -9.55
CA ASN A 185 -0.70 -4.44 -8.94
C ASN A 185 0.60 -5.11 -8.51
N ASP A 186 0.61 -5.64 -7.30
CA ASP A 186 1.79 -6.25 -6.70
C ASP A 186 2.27 -7.51 -7.41
N ALA A 187 1.40 -8.24 -8.14
CA ALA A 187 1.82 -9.36 -8.98
C ALA A 187 2.79 -8.94 -10.10
N HIS A 188 2.70 -7.69 -10.57
CA HIS A 188 3.63 -7.14 -11.56
C HIS A 188 4.95 -6.65 -10.94
N THR A 189 5.02 -6.45 -9.63
CA THR A 189 6.14 -5.80 -8.95
C THR A 189 7.40 -6.65 -9.01
N GLU A 190 7.34 -7.94 -8.69
CA GLU A 190 8.52 -8.82 -8.69
C GLU A 190 9.20 -8.90 -10.06
N PRO A 191 8.50 -9.22 -11.17
CA PRO A 191 9.12 -9.26 -12.50
C PRO A 191 9.64 -7.89 -12.95
N LEU A 192 8.96 -6.81 -12.58
CA LEU A 192 9.40 -5.44 -12.88
C LEU A 192 10.71 -5.11 -12.17
N LEU A 193 10.80 -5.36 -10.86
CA LEU A 193 12.03 -5.17 -10.07
C LEU A 193 13.20 -5.97 -10.62
N LYS A 194 12.96 -7.23 -11.02
CA LYS A 194 13.97 -8.08 -11.63
C LYS A 194 14.55 -7.44 -12.89
N ARG A 195 13.69 -6.98 -13.80
CA ARG A 195 14.11 -6.37 -15.06
C ARG A 195 14.76 -5.00 -14.88
N VAL A 196 14.27 -4.18 -13.93
CA VAL A 196 14.91 -2.90 -13.60
C VAL A 196 16.32 -3.11 -13.04
N ALA A 197 16.51 -4.09 -12.18
CA ALA A 197 17.83 -4.43 -11.65
C ALA A 197 18.80 -4.90 -12.74
N GLU A 198 18.31 -5.72 -13.69
CA GLU A 198 19.12 -6.31 -14.77
C GLU A 198 19.40 -5.34 -15.93
N ASN A 199 18.41 -4.56 -16.35
CA ASN A 199 18.43 -3.83 -17.62
C ASN A 199 18.53 -2.31 -17.47
N GLY A 200 18.22 -1.75 -16.31
CA GLY A 200 18.15 -0.31 -16.07
C GLY A 200 16.72 0.19 -15.86
N GLY A 201 16.57 1.51 -15.89
CA GLY A 201 15.32 2.16 -15.48
C GLY A 201 15.31 2.47 -13.98
N TYR A 202 14.20 3.04 -13.53
CA TYR A 202 13.96 3.42 -12.14
C TYR A 202 12.68 2.78 -11.62
N PHE A 203 12.66 2.49 -10.33
CA PHE A 203 11.49 2.01 -9.61
C PHE A 203 11.41 2.74 -8.27
N VAL A 204 10.38 3.53 -8.06
CA VAL A 204 10.25 4.35 -6.85
C VAL A 204 9.70 3.53 -5.68
N GLU A 205 8.55 2.90 -5.90
CA GLU A 205 7.87 2.08 -4.89
C GLU A 205 6.81 1.18 -5.53
N ALA A 206 6.40 0.14 -4.82
CA ALA A 206 5.28 -0.73 -5.19
C ALA A 206 3.92 -0.04 -4.93
N ASP A 207 2.84 -0.64 -5.38
CA ASP A 207 1.48 -0.20 -5.04
C ASP A 207 1.24 -0.25 -3.53
N LEU A 208 1.58 -1.37 -2.90
CA LEU A 208 1.67 -1.51 -1.44
C LEU A 208 3.16 -1.58 -1.03
N PRO A 209 3.77 -0.42 -0.69
CA PRO A 209 5.21 -0.33 -0.55
C PRO A 209 5.76 -1.14 0.62
N SER A 210 6.80 -1.92 0.35
CA SER A 210 7.49 -2.75 1.34
C SER A 210 8.85 -3.23 0.83
N PRO A 211 9.88 -3.36 1.68
CA PRO A 211 11.13 -4.02 1.31
C PRO A 211 10.94 -5.51 0.99
N THR A 212 9.82 -6.09 1.38
CA THR A 212 9.49 -7.49 1.07
C THR A 212 8.59 -7.63 -0.14
N MET A 213 8.05 -6.54 -0.69
CA MET A 213 7.19 -6.57 -1.86
C MET A 213 8.02 -6.74 -3.14
N GLY A 214 8.03 -7.95 -3.67
CA GLY A 214 8.71 -8.35 -4.90
C GLY A 214 10.25 -8.44 -4.82
N TYR A 215 10.92 -7.69 -3.94
CA TYR A 215 12.39 -7.70 -3.85
C TYR A 215 12.99 -9.07 -3.55
N PRO A 216 12.47 -9.87 -2.59
CA PRO A 216 13.03 -11.17 -2.29
C PRO A 216 13.03 -12.12 -3.49
N GLY A 217 11.91 -12.25 -4.18
CA GLY A 217 11.77 -13.09 -5.36
C GLY A 217 12.60 -12.57 -6.54
N ALA A 218 12.51 -11.27 -6.84
CA ALA A 218 13.24 -10.63 -7.93
C ALA A 218 14.76 -10.78 -7.82
N LEU A 219 15.29 -10.72 -6.61
CA LEU A 219 16.74 -10.66 -6.36
C LEU A 219 17.31 -11.92 -5.69
N GLY A 220 16.47 -12.92 -5.40
CA GLY A 220 16.88 -14.18 -4.76
C GLY A 220 17.23 -14.01 -3.27
N ILE A 221 16.62 -13.07 -2.58
CA ILE A 221 16.88 -12.79 -1.17
C ILE A 221 16.09 -13.78 -0.30
N LYS A 222 16.78 -14.38 0.66
CA LYS A 222 16.17 -15.24 1.69
C LYS A 222 16.43 -14.64 3.06
N PHE A 223 15.40 -14.52 3.88
CA PHE A 223 15.51 -14.04 5.26
C PHE A 223 15.65 -15.21 6.22
N SER A 224 16.56 -15.10 7.19
CA SER A 224 16.67 -16.03 8.33
C SER A 224 15.55 -15.76 9.35
N GLU A 225 15.34 -16.69 10.27
CA GLU A 225 14.27 -16.55 11.28
C GLU A 225 14.43 -15.30 12.16
N ASP A 226 15.67 -14.90 12.46
CA ASP A 226 15.97 -13.70 13.26
C ASP A 226 15.86 -12.38 12.48
N GLU A 227 15.77 -12.46 11.15
CA GLU A 227 15.50 -11.30 10.26
C GLU A 227 14.01 -11.08 10.07
N LYS A 228 13.18 -12.11 10.15
CA LYS A 228 11.72 -12.01 9.96
C LYS A 228 11.08 -11.04 10.95
N GLY A 229 10.37 -10.05 10.43
CA GLY A 229 9.76 -8.97 11.23
C GLY A 229 10.74 -7.91 11.73
N ASN A 230 12.04 -8.06 11.51
CA ASN A 230 13.04 -7.04 11.83
C ASN A 230 13.26 -6.13 10.61
N TRP A 231 12.42 -5.11 10.47
CA TRP A 231 12.39 -4.25 9.30
C TRP A 231 13.72 -3.57 8.99
N PRO A 232 14.50 -3.05 9.96
CA PRO A 232 15.83 -2.51 9.69
C PRO A 232 16.80 -3.54 9.08
N LYS A 233 16.79 -4.80 9.57
CA LYS A 233 17.61 -5.87 8.99
C LYS A 233 17.13 -6.26 7.58
N ILE A 234 15.80 -6.35 7.39
CA ILE A 234 15.18 -6.65 6.10
C ILE A 234 15.58 -5.59 5.07
N LEU A 235 15.35 -4.29 5.39
CA LEU A 235 15.69 -3.18 4.53
C LEU A 235 17.17 -3.17 4.16
N LYS A 236 18.04 -3.33 5.16
CA LYS A 236 19.49 -3.38 4.93
C LYS A 236 19.90 -4.51 3.99
N LYS A 237 19.35 -5.71 4.15
CA LYS A 237 19.66 -6.86 3.30
C LYS A 237 19.19 -6.66 1.86
N VAL A 238 18.00 -6.05 1.68
CA VAL A 238 17.50 -5.67 0.35
C VAL A 238 18.41 -4.62 -0.27
N GLU A 239 18.78 -3.57 0.48
CA GLU A 239 19.67 -2.51 0.03
C GLU A 239 21.04 -3.05 -0.38
N ASP A 240 21.70 -3.85 0.49
CA ASP A 240 23.00 -4.45 0.19
C ASP A 240 22.95 -5.28 -1.09
N THR A 241 21.85 -6.02 -1.32
CA THR A 241 21.67 -6.82 -2.53
C THR A 241 21.49 -5.96 -3.78
N VAL A 242 20.70 -4.89 -3.70
CA VAL A 242 20.48 -3.93 -4.80
C VAL A 242 21.79 -3.21 -5.14
N VAL A 243 22.54 -2.79 -4.13
CA VAL A 243 23.85 -2.14 -4.30
C VAL A 243 24.84 -3.11 -4.98
N ALA A 244 24.93 -4.35 -4.51
CA ALA A 244 25.80 -5.37 -5.10
C ALA A 244 25.47 -5.70 -6.56
N LYS A 245 24.20 -5.52 -6.97
CA LYS A 245 23.76 -5.66 -8.38
C LYS A 245 23.98 -4.39 -9.23
N GLY A 246 24.59 -3.32 -8.67
CA GLY A 246 24.83 -2.07 -9.38
C GLY A 246 23.58 -1.24 -9.64
N ALA A 247 22.51 -1.47 -8.87
CA ALA A 247 21.24 -0.76 -9.01
C ALA A 247 21.00 0.32 -7.94
N ALA A 248 22.04 0.66 -7.16
CA ALA A 248 22.00 1.70 -6.15
C ALA A 248 21.48 3.02 -6.71
N GLY A 249 20.57 3.66 -5.98
CA GLY A 249 19.96 4.94 -6.35
C GLY A 249 18.91 4.87 -7.45
N ARG A 250 18.60 3.69 -7.98
CA ARG A 250 17.59 3.49 -9.03
C ARG A 250 16.34 2.74 -8.56
N MET A 251 16.38 2.14 -7.37
CA MET A 251 15.30 1.35 -6.80
C MET A 251 14.96 1.86 -5.42
N GLY A 252 13.66 1.97 -5.13
CA GLY A 252 13.17 2.51 -3.88
C GLY A 252 11.99 1.70 -3.33
N THR A 253 11.62 2.02 -2.09
CA THR A 253 10.51 1.42 -1.34
C THR A 253 10.15 2.35 -0.19
N TRP A 254 9.11 2.02 0.59
CA TRP A 254 9.04 2.48 1.98
C TRP A 254 9.94 1.59 2.85
N ALA A 255 10.54 2.16 3.89
CA ALA A 255 11.46 1.42 4.74
C ALA A 255 10.78 0.32 5.56
N TYR A 256 9.49 0.51 5.82
CA TYR A 256 8.62 -0.42 6.55
C TYR A 256 7.42 -0.80 5.68
N SER A 257 7.00 -2.06 5.77
CA SER A 257 5.84 -2.54 5.01
C SER A 257 4.56 -1.85 5.46
N TYR A 258 3.86 -1.21 4.53
CA TYR A 258 2.55 -0.62 4.83
C TYR A 258 1.59 -1.65 5.44
N ASN A 259 1.35 -2.76 4.75
CA ASN A 259 0.35 -3.75 5.18
C ASN A 259 0.59 -4.33 6.58
N PHE A 260 1.86 -4.58 6.95
CA PHE A 260 2.16 -5.12 8.28
C PHE A 260 2.15 -4.04 9.36
N ILE A 261 2.73 -2.89 9.08
CA ILE A 261 2.89 -1.84 10.09
C ILE A 261 1.56 -1.14 10.37
N SER A 262 0.74 -0.87 9.36
CA SER A 262 -0.57 -0.26 9.57
C SER A 262 -1.45 -1.12 10.50
N VAL A 263 -1.51 -2.43 10.28
CA VAL A 263 -2.31 -3.32 11.14
C VAL A 263 -1.78 -3.36 12.58
N VAL A 264 -0.45 -3.40 12.76
CA VAL A 264 0.16 -3.37 14.10
C VAL A 264 -0.10 -2.03 14.79
N ALA A 265 0.04 -0.93 14.07
CA ALA A 265 -0.22 0.42 14.59
C ALA A 265 -1.71 0.63 14.90
N LEU A 266 -2.60 0.16 14.04
CA LEU A 266 -4.06 0.21 14.29
C LEU A 266 -4.44 -0.64 15.51
N GLY A 267 -3.77 -1.79 15.74
CA GLY A 267 -3.94 -2.58 16.95
C GLY A 267 -3.47 -1.87 18.23
N ASP A 268 -2.37 -1.10 18.13
CA ASP A 268 -1.88 -0.26 19.25
C ASP A 268 -2.83 0.91 19.50
N HIS A 269 -3.29 1.58 18.43
CA HIS A 269 -4.28 2.65 18.50
C HIS A 269 -5.61 2.16 19.10
N ALA A 270 -6.15 1.04 18.61
CA ALA A 270 -7.36 0.44 19.12
C ALA A 270 -7.28 0.10 20.62
N ARG A 271 -6.10 -0.33 21.08
CA ARG A 271 -5.87 -0.52 22.51
C ARG A 271 -5.94 0.80 23.28
N ASN A 272 -5.37 1.88 22.75
CA ASN A 272 -5.45 3.21 23.35
C ASN A 272 -6.89 3.73 23.41
N VAL A 273 -7.69 3.47 22.38
CA VAL A 273 -9.13 3.76 22.37
C VAL A 273 -9.84 3.06 23.54
N ILE A 274 -9.56 1.78 23.75
CA ILE A 274 -10.24 0.97 24.79
C ILE A 274 -9.75 1.30 26.21
N GLU A 275 -8.43 1.44 26.39
CA GLU A 275 -7.81 1.57 27.72
C GLU A 275 -7.71 3.02 28.20
N ASN A 276 -7.62 3.99 27.29
CA ASN A 276 -7.32 5.40 27.60
C ASN A 276 -8.38 6.38 27.11
N ASP A 277 -9.52 5.89 26.60
CA ASP A 277 -10.64 6.71 26.11
C ASP A 277 -10.24 7.70 25.00
N VAL A 278 -9.30 7.29 24.14
CA VAL A 278 -8.86 8.05 22.96
C VAL A 278 -9.93 7.91 21.88
N ASP A 279 -10.23 8.97 21.13
CA ASP A 279 -11.13 8.88 19.99
C ASP A 279 -10.56 7.95 18.92
N VAL A 280 -11.37 7.05 18.35
CA VAL A 280 -10.94 6.11 17.32
C VAL A 280 -10.46 6.84 16.05
N THR A 281 -10.96 8.05 15.80
CA THR A 281 -10.60 8.91 14.68
C THR A 281 -9.52 9.93 15.03
N ASP A 282 -8.88 9.85 16.22
CA ASP A 282 -7.78 10.75 16.58
C ASP A 282 -6.56 10.52 15.68
N PHE A 283 -6.38 11.41 14.70
CA PHE A 283 -5.30 11.35 13.72
C PHE A 283 -3.90 11.39 14.36
N ASP A 284 -3.70 12.23 15.35
CA ASP A 284 -2.39 12.35 16.03
C ASP A 284 -2.04 11.06 16.76
N ALA A 285 -3.00 10.45 17.43
CA ALA A 285 -2.82 9.16 18.11
C ALA A 285 -2.54 8.01 17.12
N ILE A 286 -3.18 8.02 15.94
CA ILE A 286 -2.89 7.07 14.85
C ILE A 286 -1.44 7.26 14.37
N MET A 287 -1.03 8.50 14.13
CA MET A 287 0.32 8.84 13.67
C MET A 287 1.39 8.51 14.71
N GLU A 288 1.12 8.69 16.00
CA GLU A 288 2.00 8.27 17.09
C GLU A 288 2.18 6.74 17.10
N SER A 289 1.09 6.01 16.92
CA SER A 289 1.14 4.53 16.84
C SER A 289 1.96 4.07 15.61
N LEU A 290 1.83 4.70 14.45
CA LEU A 290 2.66 4.42 13.28
C LEU A 290 4.14 4.67 13.55
N LYS A 291 4.49 5.86 14.07
CA LYS A 291 5.88 6.25 14.38
C LYS A 291 6.54 5.35 15.42
N LYS A 292 5.76 4.85 16.38
CA LYS A 292 6.23 3.91 17.42
C LYS A 292 6.81 2.61 16.83
N PHE A 293 6.22 2.11 15.73
CA PHE A 293 6.66 0.86 15.08
C PHE A 293 7.59 1.09 13.89
N THR A 294 7.86 2.34 13.53
CA THR A 294 8.68 2.70 12.38
C THR A 294 9.75 3.74 12.73
N PRO A 295 10.64 3.43 13.69
CA PRO A 295 11.63 4.39 14.12
C PRO A 295 12.47 4.90 12.94
N GLY A 296 12.57 6.22 12.81
CA GLY A 296 13.34 6.89 11.77
C GLY A 296 12.60 7.11 10.44
N ALA A 297 11.40 6.57 10.26
CA ALA A 297 10.58 6.86 9.07
C ALA A 297 9.75 8.14 9.28
N GLY A 298 9.74 9.02 8.30
CA GLY A 298 8.80 10.13 8.21
C GLY A 298 7.41 9.64 7.79
N TRP A 299 6.36 10.23 8.36
CA TRP A 299 4.98 9.97 8.00
C TRP A 299 4.22 11.26 7.82
N ASN A 300 3.34 11.29 6.81
CA ASN A 300 2.31 12.28 6.60
C ASN A 300 0.97 11.59 6.34
N GLY A 301 -0.10 12.36 6.44
CA GLY A 301 -1.42 11.88 6.09
C GLY A 301 -2.42 13.03 6.06
N SER A 302 -3.59 12.73 5.56
CA SER A 302 -4.72 13.66 5.47
C SER A 302 -6.03 12.87 5.50
N ASN A 303 -7.13 13.57 5.76
CA ASN A 303 -8.45 12.99 5.53
C ASN A 303 -8.68 12.74 4.04
N TYR A 304 -9.39 11.68 3.74
CA TYR A 304 -9.89 11.45 2.39
C TYR A 304 -10.99 12.47 2.06
N THR A 305 -10.83 13.13 0.92
CA THR A 305 -11.85 14.00 0.33
C THR A 305 -12.38 13.35 -0.94
N ASP A 306 -13.69 13.17 -1.00
CA ASP A 306 -14.34 12.54 -2.15
C ASP A 306 -14.31 13.40 -3.41
N VAL A 307 -14.84 12.86 -4.52
CA VAL A 307 -14.91 13.57 -5.81
C VAL A 307 -15.83 14.82 -5.80
N ASN A 308 -16.66 14.97 -4.80
CA ASN A 308 -17.54 16.13 -4.60
C ASN A 308 -16.92 17.19 -3.69
N GLY A 309 -15.75 16.92 -3.11
CA GLY A 309 -15.06 17.80 -2.18
C GLY A 309 -15.53 17.63 -0.73
N ILE A 310 -16.19 16.50 -0.39
CA ILE A 310 -16.64 16.21 0.97
C ILE A 310 -15.54 15.41 1.66
N GLU A 311 -15.03 15.94 2.76
CA GLU A 311 -14.06 15.30 3.62
C GLU A 311 -14.74 14.25 4.51
N LYS A 312 -14.11 13.08 4.66
CA LYS A 312 -14.55 12.00 5.55
C LYS A 312 -13.71 12.03 6.82
N GLU A 313 -14.34 12.30 7.95
CA GLU A 313 -13.66 12.49 9.25
C GLU A 313 -13.02 11.20 9.79
N ASN A 314 -13.52 10.04 9.37
CA ASN A 314 -13.04 8.72 9.79
C ASN A 314 -12.21 7.98 8.73
N PHE A 315 -11.78 8.67 7.66
CA PHE A 315 -11.00 8.05 6.60
C PHE A 315 -9.68 8.80 6.38
N TYR A 316 -8.58 8.15 6.72
CA TYR A 316 -7.23 8.72 6.60
C TYR A 316 -6.42 8.10 5.48
N LEU A 317 -5.80 8.97 4.68
CA LEU A 317 -4.81 8.64 3.68
C LEU A 317 -3.42 8.81 4.32
N LEU A 318 -2.58 7.77 4.27
CA LEU A 318 -1.30 7.70 4.97
C LEU A 318 -0.14 7.55 3.99
N TYR A 319 0.94 8.30 4.22
CA TYR A 319 2.15 8.28 3.41
C TYR A 319 3.40 8.15 4.28
N GLN A 320 4.26 7.17 3.96
CA GLN A 320 5.60 7.04 4.55
C GLN A 320 6.64 7.56 3.56
N ASP A 321 7.71 8.18 4.06
CA ASP A 321 8.77 8.71 3.20
C ASP A 321 9.40 7.62 2.33
N THR A 322 9.68 7.98 1.08
CA THR A 322 10.35 7.10 0.10
C THR A 322 11.82 6.88 0.50
N TYR A 323 12.21 5.63 0.61
CA TYR A 323 13.61 5.21 0.83
C TYR A 323 14.22 4.70 -0.46
N VAL A 324 15.29 5.33 -0.93
CA VAL A 324 16.03 4.91 -2.13
C VAL A 324 17.22 4.07 -1.72
N LEU A 325 17.23 2.82 -2.16
CA LEU A 325 18.24 1.82 -1.82
C LEU A 325 19.62 2.25 -2.32
N GLY A 326 20.57 2.38 -1.39
CA GLY A 326 21.92 2.90 -1.61
C GLY A 326 22.02 4.44 -1.51
N LYS A 327 20.96 5.16 -1.13
CA LYS A 327 20.97 6.62 -0.90
C LYS A 327 20.28 7.05 0.39
N GLY A 328 19.28 6.29 0.89
CA GLY A 328 18.48 6.64 2.06
C GLY A 328 17.18 7.37 1.73
N TYR A 329 16.58 8.03 2.71
CA TYR A 329 15.33 8.76 2.56
C TYR A 329 15.44 9.95 1.61
N LEU A 330 14.41 10.15 0.79
CA LEU A 330 14.32 11.30 -0.13
C LEU A 330 13.70 12.54 0.50
N ASN A 331 13.23 12.45 1.75
CA ASN A 331 12.48 13.49 2.47
C ASN A 331 11.25 13.97 1.67
N MET A 332 10.53 13.01 1.09
CA MET A 332 9.32 13.31 0.33
C MET A 332 8.17 13.75 1.24
N THR A 333 8.22 13.41 2.54
CA THR A 333 7.29 13.92 3.55
C THR A 333 7.42 15.42 3.82
N ASP A 334 8.55 16.02 3.46
CA ASP A 334 8.78 17.48 3.56
C ASP A 334 8.28 18.23 2.32
N GLU A 335 7.90 17.51 1.26
CA GLU A 335 7.42 18.10 0.02
C GLU A 335 5.94 18.50 0.14
N THR A 336 5.65 19.74 -0.19
CA THR A 336 4.27 20.20 -0.30
C THR A 336 3.66 19.72 -1.61
N VAL A 337 2.58 18.96 -1.52
CA VAL A 337 1.76 18.58 -2.68
C VAL A 337 0.92 19.80 -3.09
N PRO A 338 1.04 20.31 -4.32
CA PRO A 338 0.23 21.45 -4.76
C PRO A 338 -1.27 21.18 -4.70
N GLU A 339 -2.03 22.14 -4.19
CA GLU A 339 -3.48 22.02 -3.93
C GLU A 339 -4.29 21.55 -5.16
N LYS A 340 -3.84 21.90 -6.37
CA LYS A 340 -4.52 21.51 -7.61
C LYS A 340 -4.67 20.00 -7.78
N TYR A 341 -3.73 19.19 -7.25
CA TYR A 341 -3.77 17.73 -7.38
C TYR A 341 -4.87 17.09 -6.54
N PHE A 342 -5.24 17.68 -5.42
CA PHE A 342 -6.36 17.21 -4.60
C PHE A 342 -7.73 17.42 -5.28
N LYS A 343 -7.79 18.25 -6.32
CA LYS A 343 -9.00 18.55 -7.11
C LYS A 343 -9.14 17.67 -8.37
N ILE A 344 -8.12 16.86 -8.68
CA ILE A 344 -8.16 15.92 -9.82
C ILE A 344 -9.03 14.71 -9.44
N LYS A 345 -9.94 14.38 -10.38
CA LYS A 345 -10.87 13.23 -10.24
C LYS A 345 -10.38 12.03 -11.04
#